data_20ec4e5b283b6eb4b541179a18d15d46
#
_entry.id   20ec4e5b283b6eb4b541179a18d15d46
#
_cell.length_a   1.000
_cell.length_b   1.000
_cell.length_c   1.000
_cell.angle_alpha   90.00
_cell.angle_beta   90.00
_cell.angle_gamma   90.00
#
_symmetry.space_group_name_H-M   'P 1'
#
loop_
_entity.id
_entity.type
_entity.pdbx_description
1 polymer ?
#
loop_
_entity_poly.entity_id
_entity_poly.type
_entity_poly.pdbx_seq_one_letter_code
_entity_poly.pdbx_strand_id
1 'polypeptide(L)'
;MNEHYDWELIERLLHEAQNGANRPFAPREYAAQLAEERLAGGRDPGGNLDALKMRAADYEALLLEGGYLEHRPEAEGGNGENFVLGARGVRLLEILGSSLPAHLQVREQLTERGSAALVPEVFDTLADQAARA
;
A
#
# COMPACT_ATOMS: atom_id res chain seq x y z
N MET A 1 -15.73 -4.91 15.92
CA MET A 1 -14.33 -5.37 15.92
C MET A 1 -13.56 -4.57 14.90
N ASN A 2 -12.54 -3.86 15.33
CA ASN A 2 -11.77 -3.03 14.42
C ASN A 2 -10.77 -3.90 13.68
N GLU A 3 -10.90 -3.95 12.37
CA GLU A 3 -9.89 -4.58 11.55
C GLU A 3 -8.64 -3.70 11.60
N HIS A 4 -7.53 -4.29 11.99
CA HIS A 4 -6.26 -3.61 11.90
C HIS A 4 -5.80 -3.65 10.46
N TYR A 5 -5.87 -2.51 9.82
CA TYR A 5 -5.38 -2.35 8.47
C TYR A 5 -3.86 -2.25 8.54
N ASP A 6 -3.18 -3.10 7.82
CA ASP A 6 -1.72 -3.16 7.87
C ASP A 6 -1.12 -2.17 6.87
N TRP A 7 -0.99 -0.92 7.30
CA TRP A 7 -0.47 0.15 6.45
C TRP A 7 0.99 -0.06 6.06
N GLU A 8 1.77 -0.73 6.89
CA GLU A 8 3.15 -1.07 6.54
C GLU A 8 3.20 -2.06 5.38
N LEU A 9 2.28 -3.02 5.34
CA LEU A 9 2.17 -3.95 4.22
C LEU A 9 1.74 -3.21 2.96
N ILE A 10 0.77 -2.31 3.07
CA ILE A 10 0.34 -1.48 1.94
C ILE A 10 1.51 -0.66 1.40
N GLU A 11 2.28 -0.05 2.28
CA GLU A 11 3.47 0.71 1.88
C GLU A 11 4.47 -0.18 1.13
N ARG A 12 4.69 -1.39 1.63
CA ARG A 12 5.58 -2.36 0.97
C ARG A 12 5.08 -2.69 -0.45
N LEU A 13 3.78 -2.93 -0.61
CA LEU A 13 3.21 -3.23 -1.92
C LEU A 13 3.41 -2.07 -2.90
N LEU A 14 3.20 -0.84 -2.43
CA LEU A 14 3.40 0.35 -3.26
C LEU A 14 4.86 0.52 -3.65
N HIS A 15 5.80 0.32 -2.72
CA HIS A 15 7.24 0.37 -3.01
C HIS A 15 7.65 -0.68 -4.03
N GLU A 16 7.13 -1.89 -3.91
CA GLU A 16 7.47 -2.96 -4.84
C GLU A 16 6.95 -2.67 -6.24
N ALA A 17 5.76 -2.07 -6.35
CA ALA A 17 5.24 -1.64 -7.65
C ALA A 17 6.11 -0.53 -8.25
N GLN A 18 6.52 0.44 -7.43
CA GLN A 18 7.36 1.55 -7.87
C GLN A 18 8.73 1.08 -8.36
N ASN A 19 9.31 0.09 -7.69
CA ASN A 19 10.68 -0.38 -7.96
C ASN A 19 10.73 -1.67 -8.76
N GLY A 20 9.57 -2.22 -9.11
CA GLY A 20 9.48 -3.55 -9.71
C GLY A 20 9.88 -3.63 -11.17
N ALA A 21 9.88 -2.51 -11.88
CA ALA A 21 10.23 -2.45 -13.31
C ALA A 21 9.54 -3.56 -14.11
N ASN A 22 10.30 -4.50 -14.69
CA ASN A 22 9.76 -5.56 -15.53
C ASN A 22 9.41 -6.84 -14.77
N ARG A 23 9.54 -6.86 -13.44
CA ARG A 23 9.26 -8.05 -12.65
C ARG A 23 7.76 -8.21 -12.40
N PRO A 24 7.25 -9.45 -12.39
CA PRO A 24 5.88 -9.70 -11.99
C PRO A 24 5.63 -9.21 -10.56
N PHE A 25 4.44 -8.67 -10.32
CA PHE A 25 4.05 -8.23 -8.98
C PHE A 25 3.65 -9.46 -8.15
N ALA A 26 4.28 -9.64 -7.01
CA ALA A 26 4.14 -10.86 -6.19
C ALA A 26 3.77 -10.51 -4.74
N PRO A 27 2.52 -10.09 -4.46
CA PRO A 27 2.13 -9.60 -3.13
C PRO A 27 2.35 -10.61 -2.01
N ARG A 28 2.17 -11.89 -2.28
CA ARG A 28 2.37 -12.93 -1.25
C ARG A 28 3.83 -13.05 -0.85
N GLU A 29 4.75 -12.87 -1.80
CA GLU A 29 6.19 -12.88 -1.50
C GLU A 29 6.57 -11.66 -0.68
N TYR A 30 6.01 -10.49 -0.99
CA TYR A 30 6.29 -9.27 -0.24
C TYR A 30 5.79 -9.39 1.19
N ALA A 31 4.64 -10.03 1.39
CA ALA A 31 4.13 -10.31 2.73
C ALA A 31 5.07 -11.22 3.51
N ALA A 32 5.59 -12.26 2.87
CA ALA A 32 6.53 -13.18 3.53
C ALA A 32 7.83 -12.48 3.92
N GLN A 33 8.34 -11.62 3.04
CA GLN A 33 9.55 -10.83 3.32
C GLN A 33 9.33 -9.89 4.49
N LEU A 34 8.18 -9.22 4.53
CA LEU A 34 7.85 -8.30 5.62
C LEU A 34 7.74 -9.05 6.95
N ALA A 35 7.13 -10.24 6.94
CA ALA A 35 7.02 -11.07 8.14
C ALA A 35 8.41 -11.45 8.66
N GLU A 36 9.33 -11.84 7.78
CA GLU A 36 10.70 -12.16 8.16
C GLU A 36 11.42 -10.96 8.76
N GLU A 37 11.26 -9.78 8.14
CA GLU A 37 11.88 -8.56 8.65
C GLU A 37 11.37 -8.22 10.04
N ARG A 38 10.06 -8.35 10.26
CA ARG A 38 9.45 -8.10 11.57
C ARG A 38 9.99 -9.07 12.63
N LEU A 39 10.05 -10.35 12.29
CA LEU A 39 10.58 -11.37 13.22
C LEU A 39 12.06 -11.13 13.52
N ALA A 40 12.86 -10.81 12.52
CA ALA A 40 14.27 -10.52 12.71
C ALA A 40 14.48 -9.30 13.60
N GLY A 41 13.56 -8.32 13.57
CA GLY A 41 13.59 -7.15 14.44
C GLY A 41 12.93 -7.36 15.80
N GLY A 42 12.52 -8.58 16.13
CA GLY A 42 11.86 -8.88 17.41
C GLY A 42 10.41 -8.42 17.49
N ARG A 43 9.78 -8.14 16.34
CA ARG A 43 8.39 -7.67 16.28
C ARG A 43 7.44 -8.80 15.91
N ASP A 44 6.17 -8.62 16.24
CA ASP A 44 5.10 -9.53 15.80
C ASP A 44 4.95 -9.43 14.27
N PRO A 45 4.92 -10.57 13.55
CA PRO A 45 4.77 -10.52 12.08
C PRO A 45 3.39 -10.05 11.61
N GLY A 46 2.40 -9.94 12.49
CA GLY A 46 1.07 -9.48 12.12
C GLY A 46 0.08 -10.61 11.91
N GLY A 47 0.31 -11.76 12.55
CA GLY A 47 -0.51 -12.94 12.43
C GLY A 47 0.26 -14.09 11.80
N ASN A 48 -0.43 -15.17 11.44
CA ASN A 48 0.26 -16.28 10.76
C ASN A 48 0.56 -15.89 9.31
N LEU A 49 1.54 -16.57 8.73
CA LEU A 49 2.03 -16.23 7.39
C LEU A 49 0.95 -16.35 6.31
N ASP A 50 0.13 -17.39 6.39
CA ASP A 50 -0.92 -17.58 5.39
C ASP A 50 -1.96 -16.45 5.42
N ALA A 51 -2.34 -16.01 6.63
CA ALA A 51 -3.26 -14.89 6.78
C ALA A 51 -2.67 -13.59 6.23
N LEU A 52 -1.37 -13.36 6.46
CA LEU A 52 -0.69 -12.18 5.95
C LEU A 52 -0.61 -12.19 4.43
N LYS A 53 -0.33 -13.36 3.84
CA LYS A 53 -0.30 -13.53 2.38
C LYS A 53 -1.68 -13.27 1.76
N MET A 54 -2.75 -13.76 2.39
CA MET A 54 -4.11 -13.51 1.93
C MET A 54 -4.44 -12.02 2.00
N ARG A 55 -4.05 -11.38 3.09
CA ARG A 55 -4.25 -9.93 3.27
C ARG A 55 -3.54 -9.14 2.17
N ALA A 56 -2.32 -9.54 1.81
CA ALA A 56 -1.58 -8.88 0.73
C ALA A 56 -2.30 -9.01 -0.60
N ALA A 57 -2.87 -10.17 -0.90
CA ALA A 57 -3.64 -10.37 -2.13
C ALA A 57 -4.92 -9.52 -2.14
N ASP A 58 -5.60 -9.43 -1.00
CA ASP A 58 -6.79 -8.59 -0.86
C ASP A 58 -6.44 -7.11 -1.04
N TYR A 59 -5.33 -6.66 -0.48
CA TYR A 59 -4.86 -5.28 -0.64
C TYR A 59 -4.50 -4.98 -2.10
N GLU A 60 -3.87 -5.92 -2.80
CA GLU A 60 -3.57 -5.75 -4.22
C GLU A 60 -4.85 -5.45 -5.01
N ALA A 61 -5.89 -6.26 -4.81
CA ALA A 61 -7.15 -6.08 -5.50
C ALA A 61 -7.77 -4.71 -5.18
N LEU A 62 -7.74 -4.32 -3.92
CA LEU A 62 -8.28 -3.04 -3.47
C LEU A 62 -7.52 -1.86 -4.08
N LEU A 63 -6.19 -1.96 -4.10
CA LEU A 63 -5.33 -0.89 -4.64
C LEU A 63 -5.50 -0.76 -6.15
N LEU A 64 -5.67 -1.85 -6.86
CA LEU A 64 -5.97 -1.81 -8.29
C LEU A 64 -7.33 -1.18 -8.56
N GLU A 65 -8.35 -1.58 -7.81
CA GLU A 65 -9.70 -1.05 -7.97
C GLU A 65 -9.76 0.46 -7.75
N GLY A 66 -9.01 0.95 -6.77
CA GLY A 66 -9.00 2.38 -6.43
C GLY A 66 -8.06 3.24 -7.27
N GLY A 67 -7.28 2.65 -8.18
CA GLY A 67 -6.33 3.42 -8.99
C GLY A 67 -5.06 3.79 -8.25
N TYR A 68 -4.74 3.08 -7.16
CA TYR A 68 -3.45 3.23 -6.45
C TYR A 68 -2.37 2.44 -7.14
N LEU A 69 -2.73 1.30 -7.72
CA LEU A 69 -1.89 0.50 -8.59
C LEU A 69 -2.55 0.44 -9.96
N GLU A 70 -1.75 0.40 -11.01
CA GLU A 70 -2.24 0.27 -12.38
C GLU A 70 -1.35 -0.72 -13.12
N HIS A 71 -1.92 -1.40 -14.10
CA HIS A 71 -1.11 -2.24 -14.99
C HIS A 71 -0.14 -1.36 -15.75
N ARG A 72 1.13 -1.80 -15.82
CA ARG A 72 2.12 -1.06 -16.60
C ARG A 72 1.70 -1.07 -18.07
N PRO A 73 1.69 0.10 -18.75
CA PRO A 73 1.33 0.16 -20.17
C PRO A 73 2.27 -0.70 -21.02
N GLU A 74 1.73 -1.32 -22.04
CA GLU A 74 2.50 -2.16 -22.94
C GLU A 74 3.65 -1.39 -23.57
N ALA A 75 3.43 -0.13 -23.94
CA ALA A 75 4.46 0.74 -24.51
C ALA A 75 5.61 1.03 -23.55
N GLU A 76 5.40 0.81 -22.26
CA GLU A 76 6.40 1.04 -21.21
C GLU A 76 6.94 -0.28 -20.63
N GLY A 77 6.75 -1.37 -21.34
CA GLY A 77 7.22 -2.69 -20.92
C GLY A 77 6.21 -3.52 -20.18
N GLY A 78 4.93 -3.16 -20.27
CA GLY A 78 3.86 -3.91 -19.62
C GLY A 78 3.66 -5.29 -20.23
N ASN A 79 3.52 -6.32 -19.38
CA ASN A 79 3.34 -7.70 -19.80
C ASN A 79 2.08 -8.35 -19.19
N GLY A 80 1.22 -7.55 -18.56
CA GLY A 80 0.01 -8.03 -17.90
C GLY A 80 0.21 -8.48 -16.46
N GLU A 81 1.45 -8.63 -16.02
CA GLU A 81 1.78 -9.09 -14.67
C GLU A 81 2.53 -8.05 -13.84
N ASN A 82 3.02 -7.00 -14.47
CA ASN A 82 3.74 -5.93 -13.78
C ASN A 82 2.89 -4.67 -13.66
N PHE A 83 3.09 -3.97 -12.55
CA PHE A 83 2.28 -2.80 -12.19
C PHE A 83 3.14 -1.57 -12.02
N VAL A 84 2.48 -0.41 -12.07
CA VAL A 84 3.07 0.89 -11.74
C VAL A 84 2.16 1.55 -10.70
N LEU A 85 2.67 2.61 -10.07
CA LEU A 85 1.83 3.42 -9.19
C LEU A 85 0.87 4.26 -10.01
N GLY A 86 -0.42 4.23 -9.64
CA GLY A 86 -1.37 5.21 -10.13
C GLY A 86 -1.17 6.52 -9.38
N ALA A 87 -1.85 7.58 -9.78
CA ALA A 87 -1.74 8.88 -9.14
C ALA A 87 -2.04 8.82 -7.64
N ARG A 88 -3.08 8.07 -7.25
CA ARG A 88 -3.40 7.90 -5.83
C ARG A 88 -2.33 7.12 -5.10
N GLY A 89 -1.71 6.15 -5.75
CA GLY A 89 -0.62 5.36 -5.15
C GLY A 89 0.60 6.21 -4.84
N VAL A 90 0.95 7.12 -5.74
CA VAL A 90 2.06 8.06 -5.49
C VAL A 90 1.76 8.91 -4.27
N ARG A 91 0.55 9.46 -4.16
CA ARG A 91 0.17 10.31 -3.03
C ARG A 91 0.13 9.52 -1.72
N LEU A 92 -0.41 8.30 -1.75
CA LEU A 92 -0.47 7.46 -0.55
C LEU A 92 0.92 7.08 -0.07
N LEU A 93 1.80 6.68 -0.97
CA LEU A 93 3.17 6.31 -0.61
C LEU A 93 3.92 7.50 0.00
N GLU A 94 3.74 8.68 -0.57
CA GLU A 94 4.33 9.92 -0.05
C GLU A 94 3.86 10.19 1.39
N ILE A 95 2.56 10.06 1.64
CA ILE A 95 1.99 10.28 2.98
C ILE A 95 2.54 9.24 3.97
N LEU A 96 2.57 7.98 3.59
CA LEU A 96 3.03 6.90 4.46
C LEU A 96 4.53 7.01 4.79
N GLY A 97 5.32 7.52 3.86
CA GLY A 97 6.77 7.63 4.04
C GLY A 97 7.25 8.96 4.62
N SER A 98 6.35 9.89 4.90
CA SER A 98 6.70 11.25 5.30
C SER A 98 6.64 11.45 6.81
N SER A 99 7.48 12.35 7.34
CA SER A 99 7.42 12.78 8.73
C SER A 99 6.87 14.20 8.89
N LEU A 100 6.36 14.80 7.82
CA LEU A 100 5.77 16.14 7.88
C LEU A 100 4.49 16.12 8.72
N PRO A 101 4.27 17.17 9.57
CA PRO A 101 3.09 17.18 10.46
C PRO A 101 1.76 16.95 9.79
N ALA A 102 1.52 17.55 8.62
CA ALA A 102 0.26 17.38 7.91
C ALA A 102 0.08 15.93 7.44
N HIS A 103 1.16 15.28 7.01
CA HIS A 103 1.12 13.89 6.59
C HIS A 103 0.87 12.96 7.79
N LEU A 104 1.47 13.25 8.93
CA LEU A 104 1.26 12.47 10.14
C LEU A 104 -0.19 12.56 10.61
N GLN A 105 -0.82 13.72 10.51
CA GLN A 105 -2.23 13.90 10.84
C GLN A 105 -3.13 13.07 9.93
N VAL A 106 -2.85 13.06 8.64
CA VAL A 106 -3.60 12.25 7.68
C VAL A 106 -3.40 10.76 7.95
N ARG A 107 -2.17 10.35 8.31
CA ARG A 107 -1.90 8.95 8.68
C ARG A 107 -2.73 8.50 9.87
N GLU A 108 -2.98 9.36 10.85
CA GLU A 108 -3.87 9.04 11.97
C GLU A 108 -5.27 8.75 11.47
N GLN A 109 -5.78 9.54 10.53
CA GLN A 109 -7.09 9.33 9.94
C GLN A 109 -7.15 8.05 9.11
N LEU A 110 -6.08 7.73 8.38
CA LEU A 110 -5.99 6.45 7.67
C LEU A 110 -6.10 5.28 8.65
N THR A 111 -5.39 5.36 9.76
CA THR A 111 -5.43 4.32 10.78
C THR A 111 -6.83 4.15 11.38
N GLU A 112 -7.51 5.25 11.65
CA GLU A 112 -8.86 5.23 12.22
C GLU A 112 -9.89 4.66 11.26
N ARG A 113 -9.78 4.98 9.97
CA ARG A 113 -10.79 4.62 8.97
C ARG A 113 -10.56 3.27 8.32
N GLY A 114 -9.33 2.78 8.31
CA GLY A 114 -8.99 1.52 7.67
C GLY A 114 -9.34 1.52 6.18
N SER A 115 -10.03 0.49 5.72
CA SER A 115 -10.36 0.37 4.29
C SER A 115 -11.21 1.52 3.76
N ALA A 116 -12.01 2.16 4.63
CA ALA A 116 -12.84 3.30 4.23
C ALA A 116 -11.98 4.47 3.73
N ALA A 117 -10.75 4.60 4.23
CA ALA A 117 -9.84 5.66 3.80
C ALA A 117 -9.35 5.47 2.36
N LEU A 118 -9.45 4.26 1.82
CA LEU A 118 -9.01 3.95 0.46
C LEU A 118 -10.12 4.05 -0.58
N VAL A 119 -11.35 4.36 -0.16
CA VAL A 119 -12.40 4.76 -1.09
C VAL A 119 -11.91 6.03 -1.79
N PRO A 120 -11.88 6.07 -3.14
CA PRO A 120 -11.20 7.16 -3.85
C PRO A 120 -11.61 8.58 -3.43
N GLU A 121 -12.90 8.85 -3.25
CA GLU A 121 -13.35 10.19 -2.85
C GLU A 121 -12.88 10.56 -1.44
N VAL A 122 -12.87 9.59 -0.53
CA VAL A 122 -12.41 9.79 0.84
C VAL A 122 -10.90 10.04 0.85
N PHE A 123 -10.16 9.20 0.15
CA PHE A 123 -8.71 9.34 0.07
C PHE A 123 -8.32 10.69 -0.56
N ASP A 124 -8.96 11.08 -1.65
CA ASP A 124 -8.63 12.35 -2.34
C ASP A 124 -8.82 13.54 -1.40
N THR A 125 -9.86 13.52 -0.58
CA THR A 125 -10.09 14.58 0.43
C THR A 125 -8.97 14.61 1.46
N LEU A 126 -8.57 13.44 1.97
CA LEU A 126 -7.47 13.34 2.95
C LEU A 126 -6.14 13.78 2.35
N ALA A 127 -5.86 13.38 1.12
CA ALA A 127 -4.63 13.75 0.44
C ALA A 127 -4.56 15.26 0.18
N ASP A 128 -5.69 15.89 -0.13
CA ASP A 128 -5.76 17.33 -0.30
C ASP A 128 -5.47 18.05 1.02
N GLN A 129 -5.93 17.52 2.14
CA GLN A 129 -5.60 18.07 3.47
C GLN A 129 -4.10 18.01 3.73
N ALA A 130 -3.47 16.91 3.36
CA ALA A 130 -2.02 16.76 3.52
C ALA A 130 -1.24 17.77 2.67
N ALA A 131 -1.75 18.09 1.48
CA ALA A 131 -1.09 19.00 0.56
C ALA A 131 -1.21 20.48 0.95
N ARG A 132 -2.20 20.82 1.79
CA ARG A 132 -2.49 22.21 2.16
C ARG A 132 -1.69 22.73 3.35
N ALA A 133 -0.91 21.89 3.97
CA ALA A 133 -0.20 22.31 5.18
C ALA A 133 1.06 23.09 4.92
#